data_ba9a16f1a136c21d4997f448972b0344
#
_entry.id   ba9a16f1a136c21d4997f448972b0344
#
_cell.length_a   1.000
_cell.length_b   1.000
_cell.length_c   1.000
_cell.angle_alpha   90.00
_cell.angle_beta   90.00
_cell.angle_gamma   90.00
#
_symmetry.space_group_name_H-M   'P 1'
#
loop_
_entity.id
_entity.type
_entity.pdbx_description
1 polymer ?
#
loop_
_entity_poly.entity_id
_entity_poly.type
_entity_poly.pdbx_seq_one_letter_code
_entity_poly.pdbx_strand_id
1 'polypeptide(L)'
;MTVLGTIRKNKGELPTKLTETRGRQENTSIFAFQDSATLVSYCPKKGRVVVLLSTEHNTAEVDNSEKAKPRIVLDYNASKAGVDTMDQMVRKYTSKRMTRRWPMVLFYNLLDVSALNAFIIWIYLNPN
;
A
#
# COMPACT_ATOMS: atom_id res chain seq x y z
N MET A 1 2.24 -16.78 2.68
CA MET A 1 2.42 -15.45 2.04
C MET A 1 1.39 -14.52 2.64
N THR A 2 1.80 -13.41 3.25
CA THR A 2 0.90 -12.39 3.82
C THR A 2 0.65 -11.29 2.81
N VAL A 3 -0.54 -10.72 2.84
CA VAL A 3 -0.95 -9.60 1.97
C VAL A 3 -1.37 -8.43 2.85
N LEU A 4 -0.83 -7.26 2.57
CA LEU A 4 -1.22 -5.99 3.19
C LEU A 4 -1.33 -4.93 2.09
N GLY A 5 -2.52 -4.38 1.89
CA GLY A 5 -2.72 -3.43 0.80
C GLY A 5 -4.01 -2.63 0.88
N THR A 6 -4.07 -1.58 0.07
CA THR A 6 -5.29 -0.76 -0.07
C THR A 6 -6.24 -1.35 -1.11
N ILE A 7 -7.53 -1.25 -0.86
CA ILE A 7 -8.58 -1.63 -1.81
C ILE A 7 -9.31 -0.37 -2.26
N ARG A 8 -9.58 -0.29 -3.57
CA ARG A 8 -10.40 0.81 -4.12
C ARG A 8 -11.84 0.67 -3.63
N LYS A 9 -12.39 1.74 -3.08
CA LYS A 9 -13.75 1.78 -2.51
C LYS A 9 -14.90 1.53 -3.50
N ASN A 10 -14.62 1.57 -4.81
CA ASN A 10 -15.60 1.32 -5.88
C ASN A 10 -15.73 -0.16 -6.26
N LYS A 11 -15.20 -1.07 -5.46
CA LYS A 11 -15.35 -2.50 -5.66
C LYS A 11 -16.69 -2.97 -5.08
N GLY A 12 -17.49 -3.67 -5.90
CA GLY A 12 -18.84 -4.16 -5.51
C GLY A 12 -18.83 -5.23 -4.42
N GLU A 13 -17.69 -5.90 -4.24
CA GLU A 13 -17.50 -6.94 -3.25
C GLU A 13 -17.33 -6.40 -1.81
N LEU A 14 -17.08 -5.08 -1.68
CA LEU A 14 -16.91 -4.46 -0.38
C LEU A 14 -18.27 -4.16 0.28
N PRO A 15 -18.42 -4.46 1.57
CA PRO A 15 -19.58 -4.03 2.33
C PRO A 15 -19.76 -2.50 2.28
N THR A 16 -20.95 -2.03 1.99
CA THR A 16 -21.27 -0.59 1.86
C THR A 16 -20.87 0.22 3.08
N LYS A 17 -21.04 -0.35 4.29
CA LYS A 17 -20.64 0.27 5.57
C LYS A 17 -19.16 0.64 5.63
N LEU A 18 -18.28 -0.13 4.96
CA LEU A 18 -16.83 0.15 4.92
C LEU A 18 -16.46 1.25 3.93
N THR A 19 -17.31 1.48 2.94
CA THR A 19 -17.05 2.46 1.87
C THR A 19 -17.81 3.78 2.04
N GLU A 20 -18.80 3.81 2.94
CA GLU A 20 -19.57 5.00 3.25
C GLU A 20 -18.70 6.10 3.84
N THR A 21 -18.88 7.32 3.29
CA THR A 21 -18.19 8.52 3.75
C THR A 21 -19.11 9.48 4.50
N ARG A 22 -20.45 9.36 4.29
CA ARG A 22 -21.44 10.22 4.95
C ARG A 22 -21.59 9.82 6.43
N GLY A 23 -21.64 10.80 7.32
CA GLY A 23 -21.87 10.55 8.76
C GLY A 23 -20.68 9.95 9.52
N ARG A 24 -19.55 9.66 8.85
CA ARG A 24 -18.34 9.17 9.51
C ARG A 24 -17.60 10.32 10.21
N GLN A 25 -17.30 10.10 11.49
CA GLN A 25 -16.43 11.00 12.25
C GLN A 25 -14.97 10.80 11.85
N GLU A 26 -14.18 11.87 11.97
CA GLU A 26 -12.73 11.79 11.75
C GLU A 26 -12.07 10.87 12.77
N ASN A 27 -10.97 10.24 12.37
CA ASN A 27 -10.17 9.33 13.19
C ASN A 27 -10.96 8.12 13.71
N THR A 28 -12.01 7.68 12.99
CA THR A 28 -12.77 6.48 13.32
C THR A 28 -12.44 5.32 12.39
N SER A 29 -12.48 4.11 12.94
CA SER A 29 -12.19 2.87 12.21
C SER A 29 -13.36 1.89 12.31
N ILE A 30 -13.62 1.15 11.24
CA ILE A 30 -14.55 0.03 11.21
C ILE A 30 -13.77 -1.17 10.71
N PHE A 31 -13.88 -2.29 11.44
CA PHE A 31 -13.23 -3.55 11.10
C PHE A 31 -14.27 -4.55 10.64
N ALA A 32 -13.89 -5.39 9.68
CA ALA A 32 -14.61 -6.58 9.30
C ALA A 32 -13.60 -7.74 9.18
N PHE A 33 -13.96 -8.86 9.79
CA PHE A 33 -13.13 -10.05 9.85
C PHE A 33 -13.77 -11.18 9.05
N GLN A 34 -12.97 -11.89 8.28
CA GLN A 34 -13.39 -13.07 7.55
C GLN A 34 -12.23 -14.08 7.55
N ASP A 35 -12.40 -15.22 8.22
CA ASP A 35 -11.41 -16.31 8.33
C ASP A 35 -9.96 -15.80 8.54
N SER A 36 -9.18 -15.76 7.47
CA SER A 36 -7.78 -15.34 7.47
C SER A 36 -7.55 -13.91 6.96
N ALA A 37 -8.62 -13.11 6.80
CA ALA A 37 -8.52 -11.76 6.24
C ALA A 37 -9.26 -10.74 7.09
N THR A 38 -8.65 -9.60 7.29
CA THR A 38 -9.22 -8.43 7.98
C THR A 38 -9.31 -7.26 7.02
N LEU A 39 -10.51 -6.68 6.93
CA LEU A 39 -10.74 -5.42 6.26
C LEU A 39 -10.84 -4.31 7.31
N VAL A 40 -10.15 -3.21 7.10
CA VAL A 40 -10.29 -2.01 7.91
C VAL A 40 -10.67 -0.82 7.04
N SER A 41 -11.65 -0.07 7.48
CA SER A 41 -12.05 1.20 6.91
C SER A 41 -11.71 2.31 7.89
N TYR A 42 -10.73 3.14 7.58
CA TYR A 42 -10.29 4.26 8.40
C TYR A 42 -10.69 5.59 7.76
N CYS A 43 -11.21 6.52 8.57
CA CYS A 43 -11.62 7.86 8.16
C CYS A 43 -10.60 8.90 8.65
N PRO A 44 -9.55 9.26 7.89
CA PRO A 44 -8.53 10.22 8.32
C PRO A 44 -9.04 11.66 8.36
N LYS A 45 -10.05 11.99 7.57
CA LYS A 45 -10.69 13.31 7.49
C LYS A 45 -12.13 13.16 7.03
N LYS A 46 -12.97 14.13 7.37
CA LYS A 46 -14.38 14.18 6.95
C LYS A 46 -14.52 13.96 5.43
N GLY A 47 -15.35 13.03 5.05
CA GLY A 47 -15.61 12.68 3.64
C GLY A 47 -14.53 11.85 2.94
N ARG A 48 -13.47 11.42 3.64
CA ARG A 48 -12.41 10.55 3.10
C ARG A 48 -12.34 9.25 3.89
N VAL A 49 -12.41 8.15 3.20
CA VAL A 49 -12.26 6.80 3.77
C VAL A 49 -11.19 6.05 2.98
N VAL A 50 -10.31 5.37 3.70
CA VAL A 50 -9.31 4.46 3.15
C VAL A 50 -9.66 3.05 3.61
N VAL A 51 -9.71 2.11 2.68
CA VAL A 51 -9.98 0.70 2.97
C VAL A 51 -8.72 -0.11 2.72
N LEU A 52 -8.30 -0.89 3.72
CA LEU A 52 -7.17 -1.80 3.63
C LEU A 52 -7.61 -3.24 3.90
N LEU A 53 -6.92 -4.16 3.25
CA LEU A 53 -6.98 -5.60 3.48
C LEU A 53 -5.67 -6.06 4.09
N SER A 54 -5.76 -6.89 5.11
CA SER A 54 -4.62 -7.59 5.69
C SER A 54 -4.97 -9.07 5.92
N THR A 55 -4.03 -9.95 5.63
CA THR A 55 -4.10 -11.37 6.01
C THR A 55 -3.19 -11.70 7.20
N GLU A 56 -2.52 -10.69 7.75
CA GLU A 56 -1.60 -10.83 8.89
C GLU A 56 -2.25 -10.42 10.22
N HIS A 57 -3.12 -9.41 10.16
CA HIS A 57 -3.73 -8.82 11.35
C HIS A 57 -5.09 -9.44 11.60
N ASN A 58 -5.29 -10.00 12.79
CA ASN A 58 -6.54 -10.66 13.20
C ASN A 58 -7.26 -9.91 14.32
N THR A 59 -6.77 -8.74 14.72
CA THR A 59 -7.27 -7.96 15.85
C THR A 59 -7.64 -6.53 15.42
N ALA A 60 -8.61 -5.94 16.12
CA ALA A 60 -9.03 -4.55 15.91
C ALA A 60 -8.16 -3.57 16.71
N GLU A 61 -6.84 -3.66 16.55
CA GLU A 61 -5.91 -2.78 17.27
C GLU A 61 -5.90 -1.38 16.67
N VAL A 62 -6.03 -0.40 17.54
CA VAL A 62 -5.98 1.03 17.22
C VAL A 62 -4.93 1.69 18.10
N ASP A 63 -4.11 2.56 17.51
CA ASP A 63 -3.10 3.32 18.23
C ASP A 63 -3.75 4.34 19.19
N ASN A 64 -3.12 4.56 20.35
CA ASN A 64 -3.59 5.49 21.38
C ASN A 64 -3.28 6.98 21.06
N SER A 65 -2.80 7.28 19.84
CA SER A 65 -2.57 8.66 19.41
C SER A 65 -3.88 9.41 19.14
N GLU A 66 -3.84 10.74 19.11
CA GLU A 66 -4.99 11.60 18.74
C GLU A 66 -5.66 11.20 17.42
N LYS A 67 -4.91 10.59 16.50
CA LYS A 67 -5.39 10.16 15.20
C LYS A 67 -6.02 8.77 15.20
N ALA A 68 -5.98 8.04 16.31
CA ALA A 68 -6.56 6.71 16.49
C ALA A 68 -6.41 5.81 15.25
N LYS A 69 -5.18 5.71 14.73
CA LYS A 69 -4.93 4.94 13.51
C LYS A 69 -4.93 3.44 13.80
N PRO A 70 -5.62 2.63 13.00
CA PRO A 70 -5.48 1.18 13.06
C PRO A 70 -4.04 0.73 12.85
N ARG A 71 -3.64 -0.32 13.56
CA ARG A 71 -2.31 -0.94 13.41
C ARG A 71 -2.02 -1.30 11.96
N ILE A 72 -2.99 -1.86 11.26
CA ILE A 72 -2.95 -2.16 9.82
C ILE A 72 -2.53 -0.95 8.97
N VAL A 73 -3.02 0.26 9.31
CA VAL A 73 -2.68 1.49 8.59
C VAL A 73 -1.24 1.92 8.87
N LEU A 74 -0.77 1.73 10.10
CA LEU A 74 0.61 2.07 10.49
C LEU A 74 1.61 1.16 9.76
N ASP A 75 1.37 -0.15 9.77
CA ASP A 75 2.24 -1.14 9.15
C ASP A 75 2.23 -1.01 7.61
N TYR A 76 1.07 -0.71 7.02
CA TYR A 76 1.00 -0.36 5.60
C TYR A 76 1.83 0.88 5.27
N ASN A 77 1.75 1.94 6.08
CA ASN A 77 2.53 3.15 5.84
C ASN A 77 4.03 2.93 6.00
N ALA A 78 4.44 2.05 6.89
CA ALA A 78 5.84 1.68 7.07
C ALA A 78 6.38 0.89 5.86
N SER A 79 5.59 -0.06 5.34
CA SER A 79 6.01 -0.91 4.22
C SER A 79 5.92 -0.21 2.85
N LYS A 80 4.91 0.62 2.61
CA LYS A 80 4.72 1.29 1.30
C LYS A 80 5.85 2.25 0.95
N ALA A 81 6.51 2.85 1.93
CA ALA A 81 7.59 3.80 1.70
C ALA A 81 8.73 3.20 0.87
N GLY A 82 9.05 1.93 1.06
CA GLY A 82 10.06 1.22 0.27
C GLY A 82 9.68 1.09 -1.20
N VAL A 83 8.41 0.76 -1.48
CA VAL A 83 7.90 0.62 -2.86
C VAL A 83 7.84 1.99 -3.56
N ASP A 84 7.32 3.01 -2.88
CA ASP A 84 7.26 4.38 -3.43
C ASP A 84 8.67 4.90 -3.76
N THR A 85 9.66 4.63 -2.89
CA THR A 85 11.06 5.01 -3.11
C THR A 85 11.66 4.27 -4.29
N MET A 86 11.44 2.95 -4.39
CA MET A 86 11.90 2.14 -5.53
C MET A 86 11.30 2.66 -6.84
N ASP A 87 10.00 2.91 -6.88
CA ASP A 87 9.32 3.44 -8.06
C ASP A 87 9.87 4.81 -8.48
N GLN A 88 10.18 5.67 -7.51
CA GLN A 88 10.78 6.97 -7.77
C GLN A 88 12.19 6.85 -8.37
N MET A 89 13.02 5.94 -7.83
CA MET A 89 14.37 5.69 -8.33
C MET A 89 14.35 5.11 -9.74
N VAL A 90 13.49 4.10 -9.98
CA VAL A 90 13.33 3.48 -11.30
C VAL A 90 12.86 4.51 -12.35
N ARG A 91 11.94 5.41 -12.01
CA ARG A 91 11.47 6.45 -12.93
C ARG A 91 12.56 7.45 -13.31
N LYS A 92 13.48 7.75 -12.41
CA LYS A 92 14.52 8.76 -12.63
C LYS A 92 15.55 8.33 -13.69
N TYR A 93 15.84 7.02 -13.77
CA TYR A 93 16.85 6.45 -14.67
C TYR A 93 16.28 5.28 -15.48
N THR A 94 15.12 5.47 -16.09
CA THR A 94 14.45 4.40 -16.82
C THR A 94 15.00 4.19 -18.22
N SER A 95 15.18 2.93 -18.59
CA SER A 95 15.48 2.49 -19.97
C SER A 95 14.24 2.39 -20.85
N LYS A 96 13.06 2.66 -20.29
CA LYS A 96 11.77 2.47 -20.94
C LYS A 96 11.63 3.30 -22.20
N ARG A 97 11.25 2.62 -23.31
CA ARG A 97 10.91 3.25 -24.58
C ARG A 97 9.43 3.08 -24.90
N MET A 98 8.90 3.98 -25.73
CA MET A 98 7.53 3.86 -26.23
C MET A 98 7.37 2.54 -26.98
N THR A 99 6.42 1.72 -26.57
CA THR A 99 6.10 0.46 -27.21
C THR A 99 4.61 0.17 -27.11
N ARG A 100 4.05 -0.46 -28.15
CA ARG A 100 2.67 -0.97 -28.15
C ARG A 100 2.58 -2.42 -27.67
N ARG A 101 3.73 -3.06 -27.42
CA ARG A 101 3.81 -4.46 -26.97
C ARG A 101 3.92 -4.51 -25.46
N TRP A 102 2.87 -4.94 -24.77
CA TRP A 102 2.85 -5.02 -23.30
C TRP A 102 3.99 -5.86 -22.69
N PRO A 103 4.48 -6.99 -23.29
CA PRO A 103 5.61 -7.71 -22.73
C PRO A 103 6.88 -6.88 -22.65
N MET A 104 7.09 -5.95 -23.58
CA MET A 104 8.24 -5.06 -23.58
C MET A 104 8.19 -4.07 -22.42
N VAL A 105 6.99 -3.68 -21.97
CA VAL A 105 6.83 -2.83 -20.78
C VAL A 105 7.33 -3.54 -19.53
N LEU A 106 6.99 -4.84 -19.39
CA LEU A 106 7.48 -5.66 -18.28
C LEU A 106 9.01 -5.88 -18.38
N PHE A 107 9.51 -6.16 -19.58
CA PHE A 107 10.94 -6.34 -19.79
C PHE A 107 11.76 -5.12 -19.37
N TYR A 108 11.38 -3.92 -19.81
CA TYR A 108 12.05 -2.68 -19.41
C TYR A 108 11.96 -2.45 -17.90
N ASN A 109 10.82 -2.74 -17.28
CA ASN A 109 10.66 -2.61 -15.84
C ASN A 109 11.58 -3.56 -15.07
N LEU A 110 11.69 -4.82 -15.50
CA LEU A 110 12.61 -5.80 -14.90
C LEU A 110 14.07 -5.36 -15.07
N LEU A 111 14.42 -4.80 -16.21
CA LEU A 111 15.75 -4.29 -16.51
C LEU A 111 16.12 -3.11 -15.59
N ASP A 112 15.19 -2.16 -15.43
CA ASP A 112 15.37 -0.99 -14.59
C ASP A 112 15.51 -1.38 -13.11
N VAL A 113 14.67 -2.31 -12.61
CA VAL A 113 14.75 -2.82 -11.23
C VAL A 113 16.06 -3.59 -11.01
N SER A 114 16.49 -4.40 -11.98
CA SER A 114 17.74 -5.15 -11.88
C SER A 114 18.97 -4.22 -11.84
N ALA A 115 18.97 -3.17 -12.66
CA ALA A 115 20.03 -2.15 -12.66
C ALA A 115 20.06 -1.39 -11.32
N LEU A 116 18.90 -1.02 -10.77
CA LEU A 116 18.83 -0.37 -9.47
C LEU A 116 19.36 -1.28 -8.35
N ASN A 117 18.98 -2.56 -8.35
CA ASN A 117 19.48 -3.52 -7.36
C ASN A 117 21.00 -3.70 -7.46
N ALA A 118 21.53 -3.83 -8.66
CA ALA A 118 22.99 -3.91 -8.89
C ALA A 118 23.71 -2.67 -8.38
N PHE A 119 23.17 -1.49 -8.61
CA PHE A 119 23.72 -0.23 -8.12
C PHE A 119 23.72 -0.14 -6.58
N ILE A 120 22.61 -0.54 -5.93
CA ILE A 120 22.52 -0.56 -4.47
C ILE A 120 23.54 -1.53 -3.86
N ILE A 121 23.67 -2.73 -4.44
CA ILE A 121 24.66 -3.73 -3.99
C ILE A 121 26.08 -3.18 -4.18
N TRP A 122 26.36 -2.54 -5.30
CA TRP A 122 27.67 -1.95 -5.57
C TRP A 122 28.04 -0.87 -4.54
N ILE A 123 27.12 0.04 -4.20
CA ILE A 123 27.34 1.05 -3.16
C ILE A 123 27.59 0.39 -1.80
N TYR A 124 26.82 -0.64 -1.47
CA TYR A 124 26.98 -1.35 -0.21
C TYR A 124 28.37 -2.02 -0.07
N LEU A 125 28.88 -2.58 -1.17
CA LEU A 125 30.19 -3.24 -1.20
C LEU A 125 31.38 -2.26 -1.32
N ASN A 126 31.12 -1.04 -1.77
CA ASN A 126 32.13 0.01 -1.95
C ASN A 126 31.72 1.28 -1.19
N PRO A 127 31.67 1.25 0.15
CA PRO A 127 31.42 2.45 0.93
C PRO A 127 32.61 3.41 0.78
N ASN A 128 32.36 4.66 0.32
CA ASN A 128 33.35 5.74 0.31
C ASN A 128 33.64 6.22 1.73
#